data_66c23eec8b07b27afadee94c33c14d24
#
_entry.id   66c23eec8b07b27afadee94c33c14d24
#
_cell.length_a   1.000
_cell.length_b   1.000
_cell.length_c   1.000
_cell.angle_alpha   90.00
_cell.angle_beta   90.00
_cell.angle_gamma   90.00
#
_symmetry.space_group_name_H-M   'P 1'
#
loop_
_entity.id
_entity.type
_entity.pdbx_description
1 polymer ?
#
loop_
_entity_poly.entity_id
_entity_poly.type
_entity_poly.pdbx_seq_one_letter_code
_entity_poly.pdbx_strand_id
1 'polypeptide(L)'
;LLLVGKATTEGEYFHRVDTAKYRTMPPTVKKLFTNSAGLAISFTTNSPVIKAKWMVPDNYQLPNLTRVAQKGLDLYIKRDGKWQFAGVGIPGGVTTEKVLVDNMGTEEKECLLYLPLYDELKSLEIGVSSDAHIRKGENPFKEKIVVYGSSILQGASASRPGMAYPAQLERATGFEFVNLGASGQGTMEQ
;
A
#
# COMPACT_ATOMS: atom_id res chain seq x y z
N LEU A 1 3.76 4.71 12.99
CA LEU A 1 2.92 4.41 11.84
C LEU A 1 2.24 3.06 12.03
N LEU A 2 1.03 2.87 11.52
CA LEU A 2 0.30 1.61 11.58
C LEU A 2 0.21 0.99 10.17
N LEU A 3 0.68 -0.24 10.02
CA LEU A 3 0.47 -1.02 8.79
C LEU A 3 -0.88 -1.74 8.88
N VAL A 4 -1.70 -1.63 7.84
CA VAL A 4 -2.99 -2.33 7.66
C VAL A 4 -2.97 -3.17 6.38
N GLY A 5 -3.92 -4.09 6.23
CA GLY A 5 -4.03 -4.98 5.06
C GLY A 5 -3.17 -6.25 5.13
N LYS A 6 -2.39 -6.45 6.20
CA LYS A 6 -1.54 -7.64 6.35
C LYS A 6 -2.32 -8.82 6.92
N ALA A 7 -2.05 -10.02 6.38
CA ALA A 7 -2.71 -11.25 6.83
C ALA A 7 -2.38 -11.58 8.31
N THR A 8 -1.11 -11.46 8.68
CA THR A 8 -0.60 -11.70 10.04
C THR A 8 0.39 -10.61 10.42
N THR A 9 0.69 -10.45 11.71
CA THR A 9 1.71 -9.49 12.20
C THR A 9 3.14 -10.00 12.03
N GLU A 10 3.32 -11.26 11.67
CA GLU A 10 4.62 -11.93 11.53
C GLU A 10 5.30 -11.63 10.17
N GLY A 11 6.61 -11.94 10.10
CA GLY A 11 7.45 -11.81 8.90
C GLY A 11 7.84 -10.38 8.58
N GLU A 12 8.45 -10.19 7.41
CA GLU A 12 8.93 -8.89 6.94
C GLU A 12 7.82 -7.84 6.90
N TYR A 13 8.13 -6.63 7.34
CA TYR A 13 7.12 -5.59 7.63
C TYR A 13 6.22 -5.29 6.42
N PHE A 14 6.81 -5.14 5.23
CA PHE A 14 6.07 -4.79 4.02
C PHE A 14 5.67 -6.00 3.14
N HIS A 15 5.89 -7.23 3.61
CA HIS A 15 5.39 -8.44 2.95
C HIS A 15 3.95 -8.72 3.37
N ARG A 16 3.13 -9.18 2.45
CA ARG A 16 1.72 -9.53 2.71
C ARG A 16 1.56 -10.73 3.64
N VAL A 17 2.49 -11.68 3.53
CA VAL A 17 2.51 -12.94 4.27
C VAL A 17 3.94 -13.24 4.72
N ASP A 18 4.13 -13.88 5.86
CA ASP A 18 5.41 -14.45 6.25
C ASP A 18 5.73 -15.70 5.42
N THR A 19 6.44 -15.51 4.32
CA THR A 19 6.80 -16.60 3.40
C THR A 19 7.83 -17.59 3.96
N ALA A 20 8.51 -17.26 5.04
CA ALA A 20 9.42 -18.19 5.73
C ALA A 20 8.67 -19.26 6.52
N LYS A 21 7.50 -18.91 7.04
CA LYS A 21 6.61 -19.82 7.80
C LYS A 21 6.00 -20.90 6.89
N TYR A 22 5.68 -20.56 5.65
CA TYR A 22 5.00 -21.44 4.70
C TYR A 22 5.99 -22.08 3.72
N ARG A 23 6.71 -23.13 4.18
CA ARG A 23 7.81 -23.74 3.42
C ARG A 23 7.38 -24.43 2.14
N THR A 24 6.16 -24.99 2.09
CA THR A 24 5.60 -25.71 0.93
C THR A 24 5.07 -24.80 -0.16
N MET A 25 4.90 -23.50 0.14
CA MET A 25 4.41 -22.52 -0.84
C MET A 25 5.33 -22.47 -2.08
N PRO A 26 4.80 -22.53 -3.31
CA PRO A 26 5.59 -22.47 -4.54
C PRO A 26 6.47 -21.20 -4.60
N PRO A 27 7.72 -21.29 -5.13
CA PRO A 27 8.65 -20.16 -5.17
C PRO A 27 8.08 -18.91 -5.82
N THR A 28 7.31 -19.05 -6.90
CA THR A 28 6.65 -17.94 -7.60
C THR A 28 5.63 -17.23 -6.70
N VAL A 29 4.83 -18.00 -5.97
CA VAL A 29 3.85 -17.43 -5.03
C VAL A 29 4.55 -16.72 -3.87
N LYS A 30 5.62 -17.32 -3.32
CA LYS A 30 6.46 -16.67 -2.31
C LYS A 30 6.97 -15.31 -2.80
N LYS A 31 7.51 -15.28 -4.03
CA LYS A 31 8.01 -14.03 -4.64
C LYS A 31 6.89 -12.99 -4.78
N LEU A 32 5.70 -13.40 -5.23
CA LEU A 32 4.57 -12.46 -5.36
C LEU A 32 4.09 -11.94 -4.02
N PHE A 33 4.15 -12.72 -2.94
CA PHE A 33 3.74 -12.29 -1.61
C PHE A 33 4.74 -11.36 -0.91
N THR A 34 5.95 -11.17 -1.46
CA THR A 34 6.83 -10.07 -1.03
C THR A 34 6.36 -8.71 -1.55
N ASN A 35 5.51 -8.67 -2.60
CA ASN A 35 4.91 -7.42 -3.07
C ASN A 35 3.91 -6.89 -2.03
N SER A 36 3.82 -5.57 -1.92
CA SER A 36 3.03 -4.90 -0.89
C SER A 36 1.56 -4.64 -1.27
N ALA A 37 1.02 -5.40 -2.24
CA ALA A 37 -0.34 -5.22 -2.75
C ALA A 37 -1.40 -5.29 -1.64
N GLY A 38 -2.25 -4.27 -1.54
CA GLY A 38 -3.29 -4.18 -0.51
C GLY A 38 -2.80 -3.73 0.86
N LEU A 39 -1.48 -3.56 1.06
CA LEU A 39 -0.97 -2.96 2.29
C LEU A 39 -1.09 -1.44 2.23
N ALA A 40 -1.38 -0.84 3.38
CA ALA A 40 -1.39 0.61 3.53
C ALA A 40 -0.84 1.04 4.90
N ILE A 41 -0.34 2.27 4.97
CA ILE A 41 0.09 2.92 6.23
C ILE A 41 -0.99 3.89 6.67
N SER A 42 -1.53 3.69 7.88
CA SER A 42 -2.41 4.63 8.56
C SER A 42 -1.60 5.52 9.51
N PHE A 43 -1.81 6.83 9.41
CA PHE A 43 -1.19 7.84 10.28
C PHE A 43 -2.05 9.09 10.35
N THR A 44 -1.77 9.95 11.34
CA THR A 44 -2.37 11.28 11.45
C THR A 44 -1.30 12.35 11.43
N THR A 45 -1.65 13.54 10.93
CA THR A 45 -0.77 14.70 10.89
C THR A 45 -1.56 16.01 10.75
N ASN A 46 -1.02 17.08 11.31
CA ASN A 46 -1.51 18.44 11.06
C ASN A 46 -0.66 19.19 10.01
N SER A 47 0.25 18.50 9.32
CA SER A 47 1.15 19.13 8.35
C SER A 47 0.43 19.65 7.12
N PRO A 48 0.81 20.85 6.59
CA PRO A 48 0.34 21.33 5.29
C PRO A 48 1.02 20.64 4.10
N VAL A 49 2.07 19.83 4.34
CA VAL A 49 2.81 19.09 3.33
C VAL A 49 3.11 17.67 3.81
N ILE A 50 2.94 16.69 2.93
CA ILE A 50 3.35 15.30 3.18
C ILE A 50 4.32 14.88 2.08
N LYS A 51 5.49 14.41 2.50
CA LYS A 51 6.54 13.86 1.65
C LYS A 51 6.70 12.37 1.93
N ALA A 52 7.23 11.64 0.98
CA ALA A 52 7.66 10.26 1.20
C ALA A 52 9.01 10.02 0.53
N LYS A 53 9.83 9.20 1.20
CA LYS A 53 11.04 8.61 0.64
C LYS A 53 10.91 7.10 0.76
N TRP A 54 11.04 6.40 -0.36
CA TRP A 54 10.87 4.95 -0.40
C TRP A 54 11.86 4.28 -1.34
N MET A 55 12.09 3.00 -1.08
CA MET A 55 12.97 2.17 -1.88
C MET A 55 12.23 0.94 -2.41
N VAL A 56 12.40 0.68 -3.70
CA VAL A 56 11.92 -0.51 -4.41
C VAL A 56 13.05 -1.11 -5.24
N PRO A 57 13.02 -2.41 -5.60
CA PRO A 57 14.03 -3.02 -6.44
C PRO A 57 14.12 -2.36 -7.83
N ASP A 58 15.33 -2.40 -8.41
CA ASP A 58 15.53 -2.08 -9.82
C ASP A 58 15.18 -3.30 -10.69
N ASN A 59 13.94 -3.38 -11.09
CA ASN A 59 13.41 -4.46 -11.89
C ASN A 59 12.60 -3.94 -13.08
N TYR A 60 12.23 -4.87 -13.95
CA TYR A 60 11.48 -4.57 -15.18
C TYR A 60 10.11 -3.92 -14.89
N GLN A 61 9.77 -2.90 -15.67
CA GLN A 61 8.45 -2.29 -15.68
C GLN A 61 7.46 -3.18 -16.44
N LEU A 62 6.42 -3.64 -15.78
CA LEU A 62 5.37 -4.45 -16.39
C LEU A 62 4.57 -3.62 -17.41
N PRO A 63 4.35 -4.12 -18.63
CA PRO A 63 3.77 -3.33 -19.73
C PRO A 63 2.29 -2.95 -19.49
N ASN A 64 1.60 -3.69 -18.64
CA ASN A 64 0.18 -3.48 -18.31
C ASN A 64 -0.04 -2.73 -16.99
N LEU A 65 0.99 -2.13 -16.43
CA LEU A 65 0.92 -1.34 -15.20
C LEU A 65 1.54 0.03 -15.39
N THR A 66 0.95 1.04 -14.77
CA THR A 66 1.63 2.32 -14.60
C THR A 66 2.78 2.17 -13.61
N ARG A 67 3.82 3.03 -13.72
CA ARG A 67 4.92 3.05 -12.74
C ARG A 67 4.41 3.28 -11.32
N VAL A 68 3.38 4.12 -11.16
CA VAL A 68 2.76 4.38 -9.86
C VAL A 68 2.10 3.12 -9.30
N ALA A 69 1.33 2.40 -10.10
CA ALA A 69 0.68 1.18 -9.64
C ALA A 69 1.69 0.10 -9.25
N GLN A 70 2.73 -0.08 -10.06
CA GLN A 70 3.74 -1.11 -9.80
C GLN A 70 4.61 -0.80 -8.59
N LYS A 71 5.18 0.43 -8.51
CA LYS A 71 6.29 0.80 -7.64
C LYS A 71 6.04 2.04 -6.78
N GLY A 72 4.92 2.72 -6.99
CA GLY A 72 4.60 4.01 -6.37
C GLY A 72 3.74 3.91 -5.14
N LEU A 73 3.41 5.09 -4.62
CA LEU A 73 2.59 5.28 -3.43
C LEU A 73 1.32 6.03 -3.81
N ASP A 74 0.21 5.80 -3.07
CA ASP A 74 -1.08 6.41 -3.35
C ASP A 74 -1.75 6.88 -2.05
N LEU A 75 -1.80 8.21 -1.85
CA LEU A 75 -2.24 8.84 -0.61
C LEU A 75 -3.70 9.23 -0.66
N TYR A 76 -4.42 8.86 0.37
CA TYR A 76 -5.79 9.29 0.67
C TYR A 76 -5.84 10.03 2.00
N ILE A 77 -6.69 11.05 2.09
CA ILE A 77 -6.98 11.81 3.30
C ILE A 77 -8.48 11.73 3.56
N LYS A 78 -8.87 11.54 4.81
CA LYS A 78 -10.27 11.48 5.20
C LYS A 78 -10.84 12.87 5.40
N ARG A 79 -11.92 13.19 4.69
CA ARG A 79 -12.71 14.43 4.82
C ARG A 79 -14.18 14.08 4.87
N ASP A 80 -14.89 14.67 5.81
CA ASP A 80 -16.33 14.45 6.00
C ASP A 80 -16.69 12.95 6.06
N GLY A 81 -15.86 12.17 6.77
CA GLY A 81 -16.02 10.72 6.94
C GLY A 81 -15.66 9.87 5.70
N LYS A 82 -15.21 10.47 4.60
CA LYS A 82 -14.89 9.79 3.34
C LYS A 82 -13.41 9.90 2.98
N TRP A 83 -12.82 8.81 2.49
CA TRP A 83 -11.48 8.80 1.94
C TRP A 83 -11.44 9.47 0.57
N GLN A 84 -10.70 10.56 0.46
CA GLN A 84 -10.49 11.31 -0.77
C GLN A 84 -9.05 11.15 -1.24
N PHE A 85 -8.86 11.01 -2.54
CA PHE A 85 -7.53 11.01 -3.15
C PHE A 85 -6.83 12.34 -2.90
N ALA A 86 -5.58 12.27 -2.44
CA ALA A 86 -4.78 13.44 -2.12
C ALA A 86 -3.54 13.59 -2.99
N GLY A 87 -2.87 12.48 -3.35
CA GLY A 87 -1.68 12.54 -4.19
C GLY A 87 -1.02 11.19 -4.41
N VAL A 88 -0.02 11.18 -5.30
CA VAL A 88 0.74 9.98 -5.64
C VAL A 88 2.24 10.21 -5.56
N GLY A 89 2.98 9.18 -5.17
CA GLY A 89 4.42 9.09 -5.30
C GLY A 89 4.80 8.38 -6.60
N ILE A 90 5.20 9.13 -7.64
CA ILE A 90 5.68 8.54 -8.90
C ILE A 90 7.15 8.15 -8.73
N PRO A 91 7.52 6.85 -8.86
CA PRO A 91 8.89 6.41 -8.65
C PRO A 91 9.84 6.99 -9.70
N GLY A 92 10.99 7.50 -9.24
CA GLY A 92 12.05 8.05 -10.09
C GLY A 92 13.26 7.11 -10.28
N GLY A 93 13.34 6.03 -9.50
CA GLY A 93 14.44 5.06 -9.49
C GLY A 93 14.29 4.08 -8.35
N VAL A 94 15.37 3.44 -7.94
CA VAL A 94 15.42 2.51 -6.79
C VAL A 94 15.03 3.23 -5.51
N THR A 95 15.61 4.37 -5.24
CA THR A 95 15.23 5.26 -4.15
C THR A 95 14.56 6.50 -4.72
N THR A 96 13.42 6.85 -4.19
CA THR A 96 12.65 8.01 -4.61
C THR A 96 12.26 8.85 -3.40
N GLU A 97 12.41 10.16 -3.50
CA GLU A 97 11.87 11.12 -2.53
C GLU A 97 10.97 12.11 -3.28
N LYS A 98 9.73 12.25 -2.84
CA LYS A 98 8.71 13.12 -3.47
C LYS A 98 7.79 13.77 -2.45
N VAL A 99 7.35 14.98 -2.76
CA VAL A 99 6.15 15.57 -2.18
C VAL A 99 4.96 14.81 -2.73
N LEU A 100 4.12 14.27 -1.87
CA LEU A 100 2.87 13.60 -2.24
C LEU A 100 1.72 14.60 -2.36
N VAL A 101 1.66 15.54 -1.43
CA VAL A 101 0.67 16.62 -1.38
C VAL A 101 1.24 17.81 -0.63
N ASP A 102 0.85 19.01 -1.02
CA ASP A 102 1.22 20.28 -0.37
C ASP A 102 0.03 21.26 -0.34
N ASN A 103 0.27 22.43 0.21
CA ASN A 103 -0.72 23.52 0.32
C ASN A 103 -2.03 23.13 1.03
N MET A 104 -1.94 22.20 1.99
CA MET A 104 -3.05 21.83 2.85
C MET A 104 -3.16 22.79 4.05
N GLY A 105 -4.31 22.80 4.73
CA GLY A 105 -4.47 23.45 6.03
C GLY A 105 -3.67 22.74 7.13
N THR A 106 -3.68 23.34 8.32
CA THR A 106 -2.95 22.84 9.51
C THR A 106 -3.86 22.07 10.49
N GLU A 107 -5.08 21.76 10.10
CA GLU A 107 -5.98 20.88 10.85
C GLU A 107 -5.45 19.43 10.87
N GLU A 108 -5.85 18.66 11.88
CA GLU A 108 -5.51 17.23 11.99
C GLU A 108 -6.15 16.46 10.85
N LYS A 109 -5.39 15.58 10.21
CA LYS A 109 -5.80 14.76 9.07
C LYS A 109 -5.55 13.28 9.35
N GLU A 110 -6.57 12.46 9.10
CA GLU A 110 -6.41 11.02 9.00
C GLU A 110 -5.91 10.69 7.59
N CYS A 111 -4.80 9.96 7.50
CA CYS A 111 -4.12 9.63 6.25
C CYS A 111 -4.02 8.11 6.06
N LEU A 112 -4.22 7.66 4.82
CA LEU A 112 -4.07 6.27 4.39
C LEU A 112 -3.19 6.24 3.13
N LEU A 113 -2.00 5.66 3.25
CA LEU A 113 -1.00 5.59 2.17
C LEU A 113 -0.88 4.16 1.67
N TYR A 114 -1.47 3.85 0.51
CA TYR A 114 -1.36 2.55 -0.15
C TYR A 114 0.02 2.35 -0.76
N LEU A 115 0.51 1.11 -0.65
CA LEU A 115 1.85 0.68 -1.03
C LEU A 115 1.87 0.02 -2.42
N PRO A 116 3.06 -0.19 -3.04
CA PRO A 116 3.20 -0.77 -4.38
C PRO A 116 2.47 -2.09 -4.59
N LEU A 117 1.80 -2.26 -5.74
CA LEU A 117 1.04 -3.48 -6.04
C LEU A 117 1.91 -4.64 -6.54
N TYR A 118 2.97 -4.34 -7.30
CA TYR A 118 3.75 -5.35 -8.02
C TYR A 118 5.25 -5.27 -7.72
N ASP A 119 5.60 -4.61 -6.62
CA ASP A 119 6.97 -4.57 -6.14
C ASP A 119 7.06 -4.71 -4.62
N GLU A 120 8.22 -5.16 -4.18
CA GLU A 120 8.57 -5.23 -2.78
C GLU A 120 9.00 -3.85 -2.28
N LEU A 121 8.31 -3.31 -1.31
CA LEU A 121 8.75 -2.10 -0.63
C LEU A 121 9.85 -2.46 0.38
N LYS A 122 11.06 -1.91 0.20
CA LYS A 122 12.21 -2.19 1.07
C LYS A 122 12.29 -1.23 2.25
N SER A 123 11.95 0.03 2.02
CA SER A 123 11.91 1.04 3.08
C SER A 123 10.89 2.14 2.74
N LEU A 124 10.38 2.78 3.78
CA LEU A 124 9.47 3.92 3.66
C LEU A 124 9.71 4.88 4.83
N GLU A 125 9.95 6.13 4.49
CA GLU A 125 9.98 7.26 5.40
C GLU A 125 8.89 8.25 4.99
N ILE A 126 8.14 8.78 5.96
CA ILE A 126 7.14 9.83 5.73
C ILE A 126 7.63 11.10 6.40
N GLY A 127 7.75 12.17 5.64
CA GLY A 127 8.20 13.47 6.08
C GLY A 127 7.05 14.48 6.12
N VAL A 128 7.09 15.34 7.14
CA VAL A 128 6.15 16.43 7.36
C VAL A 128 6.93 17.74 7.62
N SER A 129 6.25 18.89 7.71
CA SER A 129 6.87 20.15 8.08
C SER A 129 7.49 20.07 9.49
N SER A 130 8.56 20.82 9.73
CA SER A 130 9.30 20.82 11.01
C SER A 130 8.47 21.26 12.22
N ASP A 131 7.47 22.09 12.00
CA ASP A 131 6.53 22.61 13.00
C ASP A 131 5.27 21.75 13.16
N ALA A 132 5.15 20.69 12.35
CA ALA A 132 4.03 19.76 12.40
C ALA A 132 4.41 18.45 13.11
N HIS A 133 3.40 17.68 13.47
CA HIS A 133 3.59 16.34 14.01
C HIS A 133 3.05 15.27 13.05
N ILE A 134 3.58 14.06 13.20
CA ILE A 134 3.06 12.83 12.62
C ILE A 134 2.90 11.79 13.74
N ARG A 135 1.76 11.12 13.78
CA ARG A 135 1.45 10.10 14.80
C ARG A 135 0.98 8.82 14.15
N LYS A 136 1.10 7.72 14.88
CA LYS A 136 0.48 6.45 14.50
C LYS A 136 -1.03 6.66 14.39
N GLY A 137 -1.61 6.31 13.25
CA GLY A 137 -3.05 6.26 13.07
C GLY A 137 -3.69 5.05 13.76
N GLU A 138 -5.00 5.03 13.78
CA GLU A 138 -5.79 3.84 14.13
C GLU A 138 -6.06 3.00 12.89
N ASN A 139 -6.49 1.75 13.08
CA ASN A 139 -7.00 0.96 11.96
C ASN A 139 -8.36 1.56 11.56
N PRO A 140 -8.48 2.14 10.35
CA PRO A 140 -9.71 2.79 9.94
C PRO A 140 -10.80 1.80 9.52
N PHE A 141 -10.47 0.52 9.48
CA PHE A 141 -11.33 -0.57 9.03
C PHE A 141 -11.80 -1.43 10.20
N LYS A 142 -12.92 -2.11 9.99
CA LYS A 142 -13.54 -3.00 10.98
C LYS A 142 -12.91 -4.40 10.92
N GLU A 143 -13.71 -5.38 10.57
CA GLU A 143 -13.33 -6.77 10.45
C GLU A 143 -12.52 -7.03 9.17
N LYS A 144 -11.69 -8.10 9.18
CA LYS A 144 -10.88 -8.52 8.04
C LYS A 144 -11.68 -9.44 7.13
N ILE A 145 -11.65 -9.14 5.82
CA ILE A 145 -12.11 -10.00 4.75
C ILE A 145 -10.88 -10.47 3.96
N VAL A 146 -10.55 -11.75 4.05
CA VAL A 146 -9.45 -12.32 3.30
C VAL A 146 -9.96 -12.69 1.90
N VAL A 147 -9.29 -12.16 0.87
CA VAL A 147 -9.62 -12.44 -0.53
C VAL A 147 -8.42 -13.10 -1.23
N TYR A 148 -8.69 -14.22 -1.89
CA TYR A 148 -7.69 -15.02 -2.61
C TYR A 148 -8.02 -15.05 -4.10
N GLY A 149 -6.99 -14.94 -4.96
CA GLY A 149 -7.16 -14.95 -6.41
C GLY A 149 -5.89 -14.62 -7.18
N SER A 150 -6.04 -14.28 -8.44
CA SER A 150 -4.92 -14.07 -9.36
C SER A 150 -4.58 -12.58 -9.56
N SER A 151 -4.11 -12.19 -10.74
CA SER A 151 -3.59 -10.86 -11.09
C SER A 151 -4.57 -9.73 -10.89
N ILE A 152 -5.85 -9.91 -11.22
CA ILE A 152 -6.87 -8.85 -11.08
C ILE A 152 -7.06 -8.49 -9.60
N LEU A 153 -7.09 -9.48 -8.73
CA LEU A 153 -7.15 -9.28 -7.29
C LEU A 153 -5.89 -8.58 -6.78
N GLN A 154 -4.69 -8.99 -7.22
CA GLN A 154 -3.44 -8.32 -6.85
C GLN A 154 -3.45 -6.83 -7.25
N GLY A 155 -4.14 -6.48 -8.31
CA GLY A 155 -4.32 -5.11 -8.80
C GLY A 155 -3.75 -4.89 -10.20
N ALA A 156 -3.69 -5.94 -11.05
CA ALA A 156 -3.26 -5.80 -12.44
C ALA A 156 -4.08 -4.76 -13.19
N SER A 157 -3.38 -3.92 -13.95
CA SER A 157 -3.95 -2.84 -14.77
C SER A 157 -4.66 -1.71 -13.98
N ALA A 158 -4.55 -1.70 -12.65
CA ALA A 158 -4.94 -0.53 -11.87
C ALA A 158 -4.04 0.67 -12.21
N SER A 159 -4.60 1.87 -12.20
CA SER A 159 -3.85 3.10 -12.51
C SER A 159 -2.88 3.51 -11.40
N ARG A 160 -3.17 3.15 -10.15
CA ARG A 160 -2.37 3.40 -8.94
C ARG A 160 -2.79 2.44 -7.81
N PRO A 161 -2.02 2.31 -6.72
CA PRO A 161 -2.27 1.31 -5.67
C PRO A 161 -3.67 1.29 -5.08
N GLY A 162 -4.21 2.44 -4.69
CA GLY A 162 -5.55 2.54 -4.12
C GLY A 162 -6.70 2.31 -5.12
N MET A 163 -6.40 2.11 -6.41
CA MET A 163 -7.39 1.79 -7.44
C MET A 163 -7.49 0.29 -7.74
N ALA A 164 -6.68 -0.56 -7.12
CA ALA A 164 -6.98 -1.98 -7.07
C ALA A 164 -8.35 -2.19 -6.42
N TYR A 165 -9.19 -3.09 -6.96
CA TYR A 165 -10.58 -3.19 -6.51
C TYR A 165 -10.75 -3.53 -5.02
N PRO A 166 -9.87 -4.33 -4.37
CA PRO A 166 -9.96 -4.55 -2.93
C PRO A 166 -9.80 -3.26 -2.13
N ALA A 167 -8.85 -2.39 -2.52
CA ALA A 167 -8.64 -1.10 -1.88
C ALA A 167 -9.83 -0.14 -2.08
N GLN A 168 -10.53 -0.22 -3.20
CA GLN A 168 -11.77 0.54 -3.42
C GLN A 168 -12.91 0.04 -2.54
N LEU A 169 -13.08 -1.30 -2.45
CA LEU A 169 -14.07 -1.92 -1.57
C LEU A 169 -13.81 -1.58 -0.10
N GLU A 170 -12.56 -1.64 0.33
CA GLU A 170 -12.12 -1.30 1.67
C GLU A 170 -12.55 0.11 2.07
N ARG A 171 -12.25 1.12 1.24
CA ARG A 171 -12.68 2.51 1.49
C ARG A 171 -14.19 2.73 1.39
N ALA A 172 -14.88 1.93 0.57
CA ALA A 172 -16.31 2.07 0.36
C ALA A 172 -17.13 1.39 1.48
N THR A 173 -16.66 0.26 2.00
CA THR A 173 -17.40 -0.57 2.96
C THR A 173 -16.94 -0.40 4.39
N GLY A 174 -15.69 0.04 4.60
CA GLY A 174 -15.06 0.11 5.92
C GLY A 174 -14.61 -1.25 6.49
N PHE A 175 -14.58 -2.32 5.68
CA PHE A 175 -13.94 -3.59 6.02
C PHE A 175 -12.48 -3.60 5.56
N GLU A 176 -11.57 -4.27 6.29
CA GLU A 176 -10.18 -4.46 5.90
C GLU A 176 -10.08 -5.63 4.89
N PHE A 177 -9.64 -5.35 3.66
CA PHE A 177 -9.46 -6.39 2.65
C PHE A 177 -8.01 -6.88 2.61
N VAL A 178 -7.77 -8.07 3.14
CA VAL A 178 -6.47 -8.75 3.06
C VAL A 178 -6.31 -9.33 1.65
N ASN A 179 -5.48 -8.68 0.84
CA ASN A 179 -5.27 -9.04 -0.57
C ASN A 179 -4.26 -10.18 -0.71
N LEU A 180 -4.73 -11.39 -0.99
CA LEU A 180 -3.90 -12.56 -1.33
C LEU A 180 -3.94 -12.87 -2.83
N GLY A 181 -4.00 -11.83 -3.68
CA GLY A 181 -3.86 -11.96 -5.12
C GLY A 181 -2.43 -12.33 -5.53
N ALA A 182 -2.29 -13.34 -6.38
CA ALA A 182 -1.00 -13.83 -6.89
C ALA A 182 -1.06 -13.93 -8.42
N SER A 183 -0.43 -12.98 -9.12
CA SER A 183 -0.47 -12.85 -10.58
C SER A 183 0.05 -14.10 -11.31
N GLY A 184 -0.77 -14.65 -12.23
CA GLY A 184 -0.46 -15.90 -12.93
C GLY A 184 -0.53 -17.16 -12.08
N GLN A 185 -0.93 -17.00 -10.81
CA GLN A 185 -1.12 -18.05 -9.82
C GLN A 185 -2.54 -17.90 -9.23
N GLY A 186 -2.81 -18.40 -8.05
CA GLY A 186 -4.14 -18.32 -7.46
C GLY A 186 -5.00 -19.51 -7.86
N THR A 187 -4.37 -20.66 -8.00
CA THR A 187 -4.97 -21.94 -8.40
C THR A 187 -5.18 -22.88 -7.21
N MET A 188 -5.26 -22.33 -5.99
CA MET A 188 -5.39 -23.09 -4.74
C MET A 188 -4.16 -23.94 -4.45
N GLU A 189 -2.98 -23.38 -4.64
CA GLU A 189 -1.68 -23.99 -4.34
C GLU A 189 -1.61 -24.44 -2.87
N GLN A 190 -1.09 -25.64 -2.63
CA GLN A 190 -0.96 -26.26 -1.29
C GLN A 190 0.34 -25.82 -0.60
#